data_8d9587910936c60cafeea04ccb9b5eb9
#
_entry.id   8d9587910936c60cafeea04ccb9b5eb9
#
_cell.length_a   1.000
_cell.length_b   1.000
_cell.length_c   1.000
_cell.angle_alpha   90.00
_cell.angle_beta   90.00
_cell.angle_gamma   90.00
#
_symmetry.space_group_name_H-M   'P 1'
#
loop_
_entity.id
_entity.type
_entity.pdbx_description
1 polymer ?
#
loop_
_entity_poly.entity_id
_entity_poly.type
_entity_poly.pdbx_seq_one_letter_code
_entity_poly.pdbx_strand_id
1 'polypeptide(L)'
;MVDLRIHDLVVEYPNGGNAIRPVDGLNLELNAGSLTVLLGPSGCGKTTLLSCLGGLLTPTSGRITVGDVDLTALNRRAMTQYRRHNVGIVFQAFNLVPSLTALENVMVPLRAAGKSPFEAHERAEKLLRRVGLRDRMNHRPGDLSGGQQQRVAVARAIALDPPLILADEPTAHLDYLQVEEMLKLIRSLASGERMVVVATHDARLLPLADRVIEMKPKTVLVNRAHETIRLAAGTVLFDQGALSDLIYVVSEGEFEIVRQLAGGRQEVLRIARTGDYFGEVGPLFGLPRSATVRARTDAAVTGYSVPAFRQRVGATTVGGREPAID
;
A
#
# COMPACT_ATOMS: atom_id res chain seq x y z
N MET A 1 21.90 -13.26 15.74
CA MET A 1 21.04 -12.07 15.47
C MET A 1 20.28 -12.34 14.18
N VAL A 2 18.99 -12.15 14.19
CA VAL A 2 18.18 -12.34 12.97
C VAL A 2 18.18 -11.04 12.19
N ASP A 3 18.98 -10.94 11.14
CA ASP A 3 18.99 -9.80 10.23
C ASP A 3 18.07 -10.08 9.05
N LEU A 4 17.35 -9.07 8.58
CA LEU A 4 16.57 -9.15 7.37
C LEU A 4 17.29 -8.36 6.28
N ARG A 5 17.55 -9.01 5.12
CA ARG A 5 18.19 -8.38 3.97
C ARG A 5 17.33 -8.53 2.74
N ILE A 6 17.24 -7.45 2.01
CA ILE A 6 16.55 -7.36 0.72
C ILE A 6 17.58 -6.95 -0.32
N HIS A 7 17.64 -7.67 -1.43
CA HIS A 7 18.54 -7.39 -2.52
C HIS A 7 17.77 -7.32 -3.84
N ASP A 8 17.87 -6.16 -4.51
CA ASP A 8 17.28 -5.85 -5.82
C ASP A 8 15.82 -6.30 -5.98
N LEU A 9 15.01 -6.08 -4.93
CA LEU A 9 13.63 -6.53 -4.88
C LEU A 9 12.77 -5.77 -5.89
N VAL A 10 12.07 -6.51 -6.75
CA VAL A 10 11.09 -5.97 -7.69
C VAL A 10 9.75 -6.67 -7.49
N VAL A 11 8.69 -5.88 -7.40
CA VAL A 11 7.31 -6.36 -7.47
C VAL A 11 6.62 -5.64 -8.61
N GLU A 12 6.09 -6.43 -9.54
CA GLU A 12 5.45 -5.93 -10.75
C GLU A 12 4.03 -6.49 -10.87
N TYR A 13 3.09 -5.61 -11.18
CA TYR A 13 1.71 -5.97 -11.49
C TYR A 13 1.41 -5.61 -12.95
N PRO A 14 0.85 -6.56 -13.74
CA PRO A 14 0.41 -6.27 -15.09
C PRO A 14 -0.77 -5.27 -15.06
N ASN A 15 -0.72 -4.25 -15.90
CA ASN A 15 -1.78 -3.24 -16.00
C ASN A 15 -1.99 -2.84 -17.47
N GLY A 16 -2.92 -3.46 -18.16
CA GLY A 16 -3.37 -3.07 -19.50
C GLY A 16 -2.25 -2.85 -20.51
N GLY A 17 -1.25 -3.75 -20.59
CA GLY A 17 -0.07 -3.62 -21.46
C GLY A 17 1.08 -2.83 -20.84
N ASN A 18 0.93 -2.35 -19.60
CA ASN A 18 1.96 -1.74 -18.77
C ASN A 18 2.26 -2.60 -17.55
N ALA A 19 3.35 -2.31 -16.88
CA ALA A 19 3.64 -2.85 -15.57
C ALA A 19 3.70 -1.73 -14.52
N ILE A 20 3.03 -1.92 -13.40
CA ILE A 20 3.18 -1.06 -12.22
C ILE A 20 4.19 -1.73 -11.29
N ARG A 21 5.24 -1.03 -10.92
CA ARG A 21 6.27 -1.52 -10.00
C ARG A 21 6.25 -0.73 -8.69
N PRO A 22 5.39 -1.07 -7.73
CA PRO A 22 5.38 -0.38 -6.44
C PRO A 22 6.67 -0.59 -5.63
N VAL A 23 7.40 -1.67 -5.89
CA VAL A 23 8.75 -1.92 -5.40
C VAL A 23 9.62 -2.22 -6.61
N ASP A 24 10.74 -1.48 -6.79
CA ASP A 24 11.59 -1.57 -7.96
C ASP A 24 13.06 -1.38 -7.59
N GLY A 25 13.84 -2.48 -7.60
CA GLY A 25 15.26 -2.52 -7.27
C GLY A 25 15.54 -2.10 -5.81
N LEU A 26 14.67 -2.49 -4.85
CA LEU A 26 14.86 -2.13 -3.45
C LEU A 26 15.98 -2.95 -2.83
N ASN A 27 16.94 -2.25 -2.22
CA ASN A 27 17.97 -2.82 -1.38
C ASN A 27 17.81 -2.30 0.05
N LEU A 28 17.74 -3.20 1.03
CA LEU A 28 17.48 -2.84 2.43
C LEU A 28 18.06 -3.88 3.36
N GLU A 29 18.61 -3.42 4.48
CA GLU A 29 19.06 -4.27 5.58
C GLU A 29 18.43 -3.78 6.88
N LEU A 30 17.83 -4.68 7.66
CA LEU A 30 17.19 -4.39 8.94
C LEU A 30 17.80 -5.26 10.02
N ASN A 31 18.06 -4.65 11.17
CA ASN A 31 18.73 -5.32 12.30
C ASN A 31 17.70 -5.85 13.31
N ALA A 32 18.06 -6.94 13.96
CA ALA A 32 17.31 -7.46 15.10
C ALA A 32 17.15 -6.40 16.20
N GLY A 33 16.03 -6.48 16.92
CA GLY A 33 15.75 -5.60 18.07
C GLY A 33 15.34 -4.16 17.69
N SER A 34 15.13 -3.86 16.40
CA SER A 34 14.86 -2.51 15.92
C SER A 34 13.40 -2.29 15.52
N LEU A 35 12.95 -1.04 15.66
CA LEU A 35 11.72 -0.50 15.09
C LEU A 35 12.05 0.26 13.82
N THR A 36 11.64 -0.27 12.69
CA THR A 36 11.78 0.37 11.37
C THR A 36 10.44 0.91 10.90
N VAL A 37 10.41 2.17 10.48
CA VAL A 37 9.23 2.82 9.91
C VAL A 37 9.40 2.99 8.40
N LEU A 38 8.47 2.44 7.63
CA LEU A 38 8.30 2.70 6.21
C LEU A 38 7.35 3.88 6.05
N LEU A 39 7.90 5.05 5.76
CA LEU A 39 7.14 6.29 5.59
C LEU A 39 6.89 6.56 4.12
N GLY A 40 5.70 7.03 3.78
CA GLY A 40 5.39 7.45 2.41
C GLY A 40 3.91 7.58 2.15
N PRO A 41 3.52 8.24 1.04
CA PRO A 41 2.12 8.42 0.67
C PRO A 41 1.42 7.09 0.36
N SER A 42 0.10 7.12 0.26
CA SER A 42 -0.66 5.95 -0.19
C SER A 42 -0.22 5.54 -1.60
N GLY A 43 -0.16 4.23 -1.86
CA GLY A 43 0.24 3.70 -3.17
C GLY A 43 1.76 3.63 -3.45
N CYS A 44 2.65 4.08 -2.53
CA CYS A 44 4.10 4.01 -2.74
C CYS A 44 4.73 2.63 -2.53
N GLY A 45 3.93 1.57 -2.30
CA GLY A 45 4.43 0.20 -2.19
C GLY A 45 4.69 -0.31 -0.77
N LYS A 46 4.35 0.43 0.30
CA LYS A 46 4.55 -0.01 1.71
C LYS A 46 3.89 -1.35 2.01
N THR A 47 2.58 -1.45 1.76
CA THR A 47 1.80 -2.69 1.96
C THR A 47 2.32 -3.84 1.08
N THR A 48 2.76 -3.53 -0.14
CA THR A 48 3.37 -4.50 -1.05
C THR A 48 4.66 -5.06 -0.46
N LEU A 49 5.54 -4.19 0.04
CA LEU A 49 6.78 -4.60 0.70
C LEU A 49 6.49 -5.45 1.95
N LEU A 50 5.58 -4.99 2.84
CA LEU A 50 5.17 -5.79 4.00
C LEU A 50 4.62 -7.16 3.60
N SER A 51 3.86 -7.24 2.51
CA SER A 51 3.31 -8.50 2.01
C SER A 51 4.41 -9.46 1.53
N CYS A 52 5.47 -8.95 0.91
CA CYS A 52 6.64 -9.75 0.55
C CYS A 52 7.39 -10.24 1.79
N LEU A 53 7.66 -9.36 2.76
CA LEU A 53 8.33 -9.73 4.02
C LEU A 53 7.52 -10.76 4.84
N GLY A 54 6.20 -10.62 4.81
CA GLY A 54 5.27 -11.56 5.44
C GLY A 54 5.09 -12.88 4.67
N GLY A 55 5.70 -13.03 3.48
CA GLY A 55 5.50 -14.20 2.62
C GLY A 55 4.06 -14.36 2.13
N LEU A 56 3.29 -13.28 2.08
CA LEU A 56 1.94 -13.23 1.50
C LEU A 56 1.97 -12.99 0.00
N LEU A 57 3.03 -12.32 -0.47
CA LEU A 57 3.27 -12.01 -1.88
C LEU A 57 4.66 -12.50 -2.28
N THR A 58 4.75 -13.18 -3.42
CA THR A 58 6.03 -13.54 -4.02
C THR A 58 6.50 -12.37 -4.89
N PRO A 59 7.72 -11.84 -4.70
CA PRO A 59 8.25 -10.80 -5.56
C PRO A 59 8.47 -11.31 -6.99
N THR A 60 8.49 -10.40 -7.96
CA THR A 60 8.77 -10.70 -9.36
C THR A 60 10.23 -11.08 -9.57
N SER A 61 11.13 -10.39 -8.87
CA SER A 61 12.58 -10.70 -8.86
C SER A 61 13.24 -10.13 -7.60
N GLY A 62 14.51 -10.43 -7.42
CA GLY A 62 15.30 -10.06 -6.24
C GLY A 62 15.22 -11.11 -5.15
N ARG A 63 15.80 -10.81 -3.99
CA ARG A 63 15.94 -11.76 -2.89
C ARG A 63 15.58 -11.12 -1.56
N ILE A 64 14.96 -11.93 -0.68
CA ILE A 64 14.68 -11.57 0.72
C ILE A 64 15.24 -12.70 1.59
N THR A 65 16.14 -12.36 2.51
CA THR A 65 16.67 -13.30 3.51
C THR A 65 16.34 -12.82 4.91
N VAL A 66 16.00 -13.75 5.79
CA VAL A 66 15.78 -13.53 7.24
C VAL A 66 16.65 -14.52 7.98
N GLY A 67 17.73 -14.02 8.61
CA GLY A 67 18.81 -14.86 9.05
C GLY A 67 19.39 -15.67 7.88
N ASP A 68 19.44 -16.99 8.03
CA ASP A 68 19.93 -17.91 6.99
C ASP A 68 18.83 -18.39 6.02
N VAL A 69 17.59 -17.92 6.18
CA VAL A 69 16.44 -18.37 5.37
C VAL A 69 16.20 -17.44 4.19
N ASP A 70 16.36 -17.95 2.97
CA ASP A 70 15.96 -17.24 1.75
C ASP A 70 14.46 -17.45 1.50
N LEU A 71 13.66 -16.42 1.74
CA LEU A 71 12.20 -16.46 1.59
C LEU A 71 11.79 -16.65 0.12
N THR A 72 12.56 -16.14 -0.81
CA THR A 72 12.26 -16.21 -2.25
C THR A 72 12.45 -17.59 -2.83
N ALA A 73 13.23 -18.44 -2.16
CA ALA A 73 13.47 -19.82 -2.53
C ALA A 73 12.51 -20.83 -1.85
N LEU A 74 11.67 -20.38 -0.89
CA LEU A 74 10.78 -21.27 -0.17
C LEU A 74 9.63 -21.77 -1.04
N ASN A 75 9.36 -23.07 -1.01
CA ASN A 75 8.13 -23.62 -1.55
C ASN A 75 6.92 -23.27 -0.67
N ARG A 76 5.71 -23.50 -1.19
CA ARG A 76 4.45 -23.14 -0.52
C ARG A 76 4.33 -23.68 0.92
N ARG A 77 4.78 -24.93 1.15
CA ARG A 77 4.72 -25.58 2.48
C ARG A 77 5.70 -24.92 3.46
N ALA A 78 6.94 -24.71 3.04
CA ALA A 78 7.96 -24.06 3.84
C ALA A 78 7.59 -22.60 4.14
N MET A 79 7.03 -21.86 3.16
CA MET A 79 6.52 -20.52 3.36
C MET A 79 5.38 -20.46 4.39
N THR A 80 4.48 -21.45 4.41
CA THR A 80 3.41 -21.56 5.40
C THR A 80 3.98 -21.78 6.80
N GLN A 81 5.03 -22.61 6.94
CA GLN A 81 5.72 -22.80 8.22
C GLN A 81 6.46 -21.54 8.66
N TYR A 82 7.15 -20.87 7.73
CA TYR A 82 7.81 -19.60 7.99
C TYR A 82 6.82 -18.56 8.55
N ARG A 83 5.71 -18.31 7.87
CA ARG A 83 4.68 -17.38 8.36
C ARG A 83 4.16 -17.72 9.75
N ARG A 84 3.91 -19.01 9.99
CA ARG A 84 3.37 -19.48 11.27
C ARG A 84 4.28 -19.16 12.45
N HIS A 85 5.59 -19.35 12.30
CA HIS A 85 6.51 -19.29 13.43
C HIS A 85 7.33 -18.00 13.49
N ASN A 86 7.52 -17.33 12.35
CA ASN A 86 8.47 -16.22 12.27
C ASN A 86 7.81 -14.86 12.06
N VAL A 87 6.52 -14.80 11.70
CA VAL A 87 5.88 -13.54 11.33
C VAL A 87 4.59 -13.31 12.11
N GLY A 88 4.49 -12.15 12.75
CA GLY A 88 3.24 -11.60 13.28
C GLY A 88 2.79 -10.43 12.40
N ILE A 89 1.53 -10.44 11.94
CA ILE A 89 1.02 -9.38 11.06
C ILE A 89 -0.14 -8.66 11.72
N VAL A 90 -0.04 -7.34 11.77
CA VAL A 90 -1.10 -6.41 12.16
C VAL A 90 -1.58 -5.71 10.90
N PHE A 91 -2.81 -6.01 10.47
CA PHE A 91 -3.41 -5.46 9.26
C PHE A 91 -4.14 -4.15 9.54
N GLN A 92 -4.22 -3.27 8.56
CA GLN A 92 -4.95 -2.01 8.63
C GLN A 92 -6.43 -2.21 8.98
N ALA A 93 -7.10 -3.23 8.42
CA ALA A 93 -8.51 -3.56 8.68
C ALA A 93 -8.71 -4.55 9.84
N PHE A 94 -7.74 -4.67 10.76
CA PHE A 94 -7.70 -5.59 11.91
C PHE A 94 -7.79 -7.08 11.54
N ASN A 95 -8.58 -7.46 10.55
CA ASN A 95 -8.82 -8.84 10.07
C ASN A 95 -9.16 -9.81 11.21
N LEU A 96 -9.96 -9.35 12.18
CA LEU A 96 -10.51 -10.21 13.23
C LEU A 96 -11.65 -11.06 12.67
N VAL A 97 -11.78 -12.29 13.18
CA VAL A 97 -12.90 -13.17 12.85
C VAL A 97 -14.14 -12.69 13.63
N PRO A 98 -15.21 -12.19 12.96
CA PRO A 98 -16.32 -11.52 13.64
C PRO A 98 -17.13 -12.42 14.58
N SER A 99 -17.17 -13.73 14.29
CA SER A 99 -17.90 -14.73 15.10
C SER A 99 -17.14 -15.15 16.37
N LEU A 100 -15.85 -14.85 16.46
CA LEU A 100 -15.01 -15.21 17.60
C LEU A 100 -14.89 -14.03 18.57
N THR A 101 -14.75 -14.33 19.86
CA THR A 101 -14.42 -13.35 20.89
C THR A 101 -12.99 -12.82 20.73
N ALA A 102 -12.61 -11.75 21.47
CA ALA A 102 -11.24 -11.25 21.51
C ALA A 102 -10.25 -12.36 21.93
N LEU A 103 -10.60 -13.14 22.94
CA LEU A 103 -9.81 -14.25 23.43
C LEU A 103 -9.60 -15.31 22.35
N GLU A 104 -10.69 -15.74 21.71
CA GLU A 104 -10.65 -16.75 20.67
C GLU A 104 -9.87 -16.28 19.45
N ASN A 105 -9.99 -15.01 19.04
CA ASN A 105 -9.18 -14.43 17.96
C ASN A 105 -7.67 -14.53 18.24
N VAL A 106 -7.24 -14.30 19.49
CA VAL A 106 -5.82 -14.45 19.88
C VAL A 106 -5.42 -15.93 19.97
N MET A 107 -6.35 -16.82 20.30
CA MET A 107 -6.10 -18.27 20.34
C MET A 107 -5.90 -18.89 18.93
N VAL A 108 -6.46 -18.30 17.87
CA VAL A 108 -6.39 -18.86 16.50
C VAL A 108 -4.98 -19.29 16.09
N PRO A 109 -3.95 -18.41 16.10
CA PRO A 109 -2.59 -18.82 15.71
C PRO A 109 -1.99 -19.87 16.62
N LEU A 110 -2.28 -19.83 17.91
CA LEU A 110 -1.79 -20.81 18.89
C LEU A 110 -2.36 -22.20 18.60
N ARG A 111 -3.67 -22.30 18.33
CA ARG A 111 -4.34 -23.54 17.96
C ARG A 111 -3.84 -24.09 16.62
N ALA A 112 -3.63 -23.20 15.64
CA ALA A 112 -3.06 -23.54 14.35
C ALA A 112 -1.61 -24.06 14.46
N ALA A 113 -0.86 -23.63 15.49
CA ALA A 113 0.48 -24.12 15.78
C ALA A 113 0.49 -25.41 16.64
N GLY A 114 -0.68 -26.00 16.93
CA GLY A 114 -0.80 -27.27 17.65
C GLY A 114 -0.83 -27.14 19.18
N LYS A 115 -0.90 -25.94 19.75
CA LYS A 115 -1.06 -25.75 21.19
C LYS A 115 -2.38 -26.33 21.67
N SER A 116 -2.38 -26.94 22.87
CA SER A 116 -3.62 -27.43 23.49
C SER A 116 -4.62 -26.30 23.74
N PRO A 117 -5.92 -26.58 23.90
CA PRO A 117 -6.90 -25.54 24.27
C PRO A 117 -6.53 -24.77 25.52
N PHE A 118 -6.02 -25.45 26.52
CA PHE A 118 -5.60 -24.87 27.80
C PHE A 118 -4.42 -23.90 27.63
N GLU A 119 -3.32 -24.36 26.99
CA GLU A 119 -2.14 -23.52 26.73
C GLU A 119 -2.49 -22.30 25.88
N ALA A 120 -3.33 -22.48 24.86
CA ALA A 120 -3.76 -21.39 23.99
C ALA A 120 -4.61 -20.36 24.75
N HIS A 121 -5.51 -20.80 25.63
CA HIS A 121 -6.31 -19.92 26.47
C HIS A 121 -5.44 -19.12 27.44
N GLU A 122 -4.58 -19.79 28.22
CA GLU A 122 -3.69 -19.14 29.18
C GLU A 122 -2.80 -18.08 28.52
N ARG A 123 -2.19 -18.45 27.37
CA ARG A 123 -1.35 -17.52 26.61
C ARG A 123 -2.15 -16.32 26.07
N ALA A 124 -3.31 -16.55 25.49
CA ALA A 124 -4.16 -15.51 24.94
C ALA A 124 -4.66 -14.55 26.04
N GLU A 125 -5.08 -15.08 27.19
CA GLU A 125 -5.48 -14.28 28.35
C GLU A 125 -4.33 -13.37 28.81
N LYS A 126 -3.11 -13.91 28.96
CA LYS A 126 -1.92 -13.13 29.34
C LYS A 126 -1.64 -12.00 28.37
N LEU A 127 -1.78 -12.24 27.05
CA LEU A 127 -1.56 -11.24 26.03
C LEU A 127 -2.63 -10.16 26.03
N LEU A 128 -3.89 -10.52 26.19
CA LEU A 128 -4.99 -9.54 26.28
C LEU A 128 -4.87 -8.66 27.52
N ARG A 129 -4.45 -9.23 28.66
CA ARG A 129 -4.10 -8.43 29.85
C ARG A 129 -2.96 -7.44 29.57
N ARG A 130 -1.92 -7.88 28.85
CA ARG A 130 -0.77 -7.03 28.48
C ARG A 130 -1.15 -5.84 27.62
N VAL A 131 -2.13 -6.00 26.71
CA VAL A 131 -2.63 -4.92 25.87
C VAL A 131 -3.83 -4.15 26.49
N GLY A 132 -4.11 -4.36 27.79
CA GLY A 132 -5.13 -3.63 28.54
C GLY A 132 -6.58 -4.04 28.22
N LEU A 133 -6.82 -5.27 27.77
CA LEU A 133 -8.13 -5.79 27.38
C LEU A 133 -8.66 -6.89 28.31
N ARG A 134 -8.24 -6.90 29.58
CA ARG A 134 -8.68 -7.91 30.57
C ARG A 134 -10.21 -8.06 30.63
N ASP A 135 -10.92 -6.93 30.69
CA ASP A 135 -12.37 -6.93 30.90
C ASP A 135 -13.16 -7.01 29.57
N ARG A 136 -12.45 -7.19 28.45
CA ARG A 136 -13.01 -7.28 27.09
C ARG A 136 -12.75 -8.60 26.39
N MET A 137 -12.17 -9.59 27.07
CA MET A 137 -11.76 -10.88 26.49
C MET A 137 -12.91 -11.63 25.81
N ASN A 138 -14.11 -11.55 26.39
CA ASN A 138 -15.30 -12.27 25.93
C ASN A 138 -16.16 -11.46 24.93
N HIS A 139 -15.75 -10.22 24.58
CA HIS A 139 -16.45 -9.41 23.60
C HIS A 139 -16.08 -9.84 22.19
N ARG A 140 -17.02 -9.74 21.27
CA ARG A 140 -16.80 -9.94 19.83
C ARG A 140 -16.31 -8.64 19.19
N PRO A 141 -15.66 -8.70 18.00
CA PRO A 141 -15.18 -7.50 17.33
C PRO A 141 -16.23 -6.39 17.17
N GLY A 142 -17.49 -6.73 16.90
CA GLY A 142 -18.57 -5.74 16.80
C GLY A 142 -18.88 -4.97 18.08
N ASP A 143 -18.51 -5.51 19.25
CA ASP A 143 -18.73 -4.90 20.56
C ASP A 143 -17.49 -4.14 21.07
N LEU A 144 -16.43 -4.06 20.26
CA LEU A 144 -15.15 -3.42 20.59
C LEU A 144 -14.96 -2.13 19.78
N SER A 145 -14.41 -1.09 20.42
CA SER A 145 -13.96 0.11 19.68
C SER A 145 -12.83 -0.23 18.70
N GLY A 146 -12.58 0.64 17.72
CA GLY A 146 -11.48 0.47 16.75
C GLY A 146 -10.12 0.24 17.44
N GLY A 147 -9.82 1.04 18.48
CA GLY A 147 -8.59 0.88 19.26
C GLY A 147 -8.52 -0.43 20.05
N GLN A 148 -9.65 -0.92 20.55
CA GLN A 148 -9.72 -2.23 21.21
C GLN A 148 -9.52 -3.35 20.19
N GLN A 149 -10.15 -3.28 19.02
CA GLN A 149 -9.94 -4.25 17.93
C GLN A 149 -8.47 -4.27 17.48
N GLN A 150 -7.82 -3.11 17.37
CA GLN A 150 -6.41 -3.00 17.01
C GLN A 150 -5.53 -3.68 18.07
N ARG A 151 -5.80 -3.48 19.36
CA ARG A 151 -5.06 -4.15 20.45
C ARG A 151 -5.27 -5.68 20.42
N VAL A 152 -6.46 -6.17 20.08
CA VAL A 152 -6.68 -7.61 19.84
C VAL A 152 -5.84 -8.10 18.66
N ALA A 153 -5.78 -7.34 17.56
CA ALA A 153 -4.96 -7.69 16.39
C ALA A 153 -3.46 -7.74 16.74
N VAL A 154 -2.96 -6.79 17.54
CA VAL A 154 -1.59 -6.82 18.07
C VAL A 154 -1.35 -8.04 18.96
N ALA A 155 -2.25 -8.31 19.93
CA ALA A 155 -2.13 -9.48 20.80
C ALA A 155 -2.10 -10.79 19.99
N ARG A 156 -2.91 -10.90 18.95
CA ARG A 156 -2.91 -12.03 18.00
C ARG A 156 -1.58 -12.14 17.25
N ALA A 157 -1.04 -11.02 16.77
CA ALA A 157 0.20 -11.00 16.01
C ALA A 157 1.41 -11.49 16.86
N ILE A 158 1.41 -11.22 18.17
CA ILE A 158 2.48 -11.63 19.06
C ILE A 158 2.21 -12.97 19.80
N ALA A 159 1.14 -13.68 19.44
CA ALA A 159 0.70 -14.88 20.17
C ALA A 159 1.79 -15.97 20.21
N LEU A 160 2.47 -16.22 19.11
CA LEU A 160 3.54 -17.21 18.96
C LEU A 160 4.94 -16.65 19.21
N ASP A 161 5.04 -15.41 19.70
CA ASP A 161 6.31 -14.73 19.95
C ASP A 161 7.25 -14.65 18.74
N PRO A 162 6.74 -14.21 17.56
CA PRO A 162 7.53 -14.21 16.34
C PRO A 162 8.69 -13.21 16.41
N PRO A 163 9.85 -13.51 15.76
CA PRO A 163 10.98 -12.59 15.66
C PRO A 163 10.73 -11.38 14.74
N LEU A 164 9.76 -11.46 13.84
CA LEU A 164 9.38 -10.38 12.92
C LEU A 164 7.93 -9.99 13.10
N ILE A 165 7.68 -8.71 13.36
CA ILE A 165 6.32 -8.13 13.39
C ILE A 165 6.21 -7.11 12.27
N LEU A 166 5.17 -7.26 11.48
CA LEU A 166 4.79 -6.36 10.39
C LEU A 166 3.48 -5.69 10.75
N ALA A 167 3.43 -4.36 10.70
CA ALA A 167 2.21 -3.60 10.97
C ALA A 167 1.92 -2.63 9.82
N ASP A 168 0.75 -2.75 9.24
CA ASP A 168 0.28 -1.89 8.16
C ASP A 168 -0.73 -0.89 8.72
N GLU A 169 -0.38 0.41 8.68
CA GLU A 169 -1.17 1.55 9.17
C GLU A 169 -1.82 1.29 10.56
N PRO A 170 -1.04 0.92 11.59
CA PRO A 170 -1.59 0.47 12.87
C PRO A 170 -2.29 1.55 13.68
N THR A 171 -2.21 2.81 13.27
CA THR A 171 -2.86 3.97 13.91
C THR A 171 -4.03 4.54 13.10
N ALA A 172 -4.37 3.98 11.93
CA ALA A 172 -5.32 4.54 10.94
C ALA A 172 -6.72 4.48 11.57
N HIS A 173 -7.40 4.36 12.26
CA HIS A 173 -8.78 4.37 12.77
C HIS A 173 -8.85 4.65 14.28
N LEU A 174 -7.78 5.28 14.81
CA LEU A 174 -7.66 5.56 16.22
C LEU A 174 -7.83 7.05 16.51
N ASP A 175 -8.50 7.37 17.62
CA ASP A 175 -8.49 8.73 18.15
C ASP A 175 -7.11 9.11 18.72
N TYR A 176 -6.93 10.39 19.02
CA TYR A 176 -5.65 10.92 19.46
C TYR A 176 -5.05 10.20 20.69
N LEU A 177 -5.86 9.91 21.70
CA LEU A 177 -5.40 9.24 22.91
C LEU A 177 -5.03 7.77 22.66
N GLN A 178 -5.84 7.09 21.86
CA GLN A 178 -5.58 5.70 21.47
C GLN A 178 -4.32 5.55 20.63
N VAL A 179 -4.00 6.55 19.80
CA VAL A 179 -2.77 6.55 19.01
C VAL A 179 -1.55 6.55 19.93
N GLU A 180 -1.49 7.43 20.92
CA GLU A 180 -0.32 7.52 21.83
C GLU A 180 -0.06 6.18 22.54
N GLU A 181 -1.11 5.53 23.04
CA GLU A 181 -1.00 4.21 23.68
C GLU A 181 -0.55 3.13 22.67
N MET A 182 -1.05 3.18 21.43
CA MET A 182 -0.63 2.25 20.38
C MET A 182 0.82 2.43 19.99
N LEU A 183 1.30 3.66 19.89
CA LEU A 183 2.71 3.97 19.59
C LEU A 183 3.63 3.42 20.70
N LYS A 184 3.29 3.60 21.99
CA LYS A 184 4.01 3.03 23.12
C LYS A 184 4.01 1.49 23.07
N LEU A 185 2.87 0.89 22.74
CA LEU A 185 2.75 -0.56 22.58
C LEU A 185 3.67 -1.07 21.47
N ILE A 186 3.60 -0.48 20.26
CA ILE A 186 4.43 -0.85 19.12
C ILE A 186 5.92 -0.73 19.47
N ARG A 187 6.34 0.37 20.09
CA ARG A 187 7.74 0.54 20.51
C ARG A 187 8.16 -0.55 21.50
N SER A 188 7.29 -0.93 22.44
CA SER A 188 7.57 -1.98 23.41
C SER A 188 7.74 -3.37 22.80
N LEU A 189 7.25 -3.58 21.56
CA LEU A 189 7.40 -4.83 20.83
C LEU A 189 8.81 -4.97 20.24
N ALA A 190 9.47 -3.87 19.87
CA ALA A 190 10.84 -3.85 19.36
C ALA A 190 11.85 -3.98 20.52
N SER A 191 11.89 -5.15 21.11
CA SER A 191 12.78 -5.44 22.25
C SER A 191 13.45 -6.81 22.09
N GLY A 192 14.66 -6.94 22.63
CA GLY A 192 15.45 -8.15 22.49
C GLY A 192 15.86 -8.38 21.04
N GLU A 193 15.55 -9.53 20.50
CA GLU A 193 15.86 -9.89 19.10
C GLU A 193 14.68 -9.66 18.14
N ARG A 194 13.54 -9.12 18.61
CA ARG A 194 12.35 -8.94 17.78
C ARG A 194 12.45 -7.68 16.92
N MET A 195 12.33 -7.86 15.63
CA MET A 195 12.26 -6.81 14.63
C MET A 195 10.82 -6.37 14.40
N VAL A 196 10.57 -5.07 14.37
CA VAL A 196 9.24 -4.49 14.07
C VAL A 196 9.35 -3.59 12.86
N VAL A 197 8.55 -3.85 11.84
CA VAL A 197 8.46 -3.02 10.62
C VAL A 197 7.05 -2.46 10.51
N VAL A 198 6.93 -1.15 10.52
CA VAL A 198 5.65 -0.44 10.46
C VAL A 198 5.55 0.37 9.18
N ALA A 199 4.54 0.10 8.37
CA ALA A 199 4.18 0.95 7.25
C ALA A 199 3.15 1.98 7.71
N THR A 200 3.45 3.27 7.54
CA THR A 200 2.52 4.34 7.92
C THR A 200 2.80 5.65 7.18
N HIS A 201 1.83 6.54 7.18
CA HIS A 201 2.00 7.95 6.85
C HIS A 201 1.96 8.86 8.10
N ASP A 202 1.84 8.27 9.30
CA ASP A 202 1.76 8.99 10.58
C ASP A 202 3.15 9.38 11.09
N ALA A 203 3.48 10.66 10.99
CA ALA A 203 4.78 11.18 11.41
C ALA A 203 5.04 11.07 12.93
N ARG A 204 4.01 10.84 13.75
CA ARG A 204 4.15 10.68 15.21
C ARG A 204 4.96 9.43 15.60
N LEU A 205 5.09 8.48 14.68
CA LEU A 205 5.92 7.27 14.89
C LEU A 205 7.43 7.57 14.71
N LEU A 206 7.79 8.62 13.99
CA LEU A 206 9.19 8.90 13.62
C LEU A 206 10.13 9.06 14.82
N PRO A 207 9.76 9.78 15.91
CA PRO A 207 10.63 9.92 17.08
C PRO A 207 10.89 8.61 17.83
N LEU A 208 10.07 7.58 17.60
CA LEU A 208 10.18 6.28 18.26
C LEU A 208 10.96 5.26 17.42
N ALA A 209 11.18 5.56 16.14
CA ALA A 209 11.84 4.67 15.19
C ALA A 209 13.36 4.66 15.36
N ASP A 210 13.96 3.48 15.33
CA ASP A 210 15.41 3.33 15.24
C ASP A 210 15.88 3.58 13.80
N ARG A 211 15.00 3.34 12.81
CA ARG A 211 15.25 3.60 11.39
C ARG A 211 14.00 4.04 10.66
N VAL A 212 14.13 5.04 9.81
CA VAL A 212 13.06 5.52 8.93
C VAL A 212 13.49 5.31 7.48
N ILE A 213 12.60 4.73 6.69
CA ILE A 213 12.78 4.49 5.26
C ILE A 213 11.69 5.22 4.52
N GLU A 214 12.06 6.25 3.78
CA GLU A 214 11.13 6.95 2.92
C GLU A 214 10.88 6.16 1.64
N MET A 215 9.67 5.64 1.49
CA MET A 215 9.19 5.04 0.26
C MET A 215 8.58 6.12 -0.63
N LYS A 216 9.23 6.39 -1.74
CA LYS A 216 8.72 7.33 -2.74
C LYS A 216 7.92 6.54 -3.79
N PRO A 217 6.78 7.07 -4.27
CA PRO A 217 6.14 6.48 -5.43
C PRO A 217 7.16 6.50 -6.56
N LYS A 218 7.64 5.36 -6.97
CA LYS A 218 8.37 5.27 -8.23
C LYS A 218 7.29 5.32 -9.30
N THR A 219 7.12 6.50 -9.88
CA THR A 219 6.52 6.59 -11.20
C THR A 219 7.44 5.79 -12.09
N VAL A 220 7.03 4.59 -12.48
CA VAL A 220 7.74 3.86 -13.52
C VAL A 220 7.59 4.73 -14.75
N LEU A 221 8.61 5.50 -15.02
CA LEU A 221 8.83 6.09 -16.32
C LEU A 221 9.13 4.91 -17.25
N VAL A 222 8.08 4.19 -17.65
CA VAL A 222 8.17 3.45 -18.89
C VAL A 222 8.41 4.56 -19.90
N ASN A 223 9.62 4.60 -20.41
CA ASN A 223 9.99 5.48 -21.51
C ASN A 223 9.21 4.98 -22.74
N ARG A 224 7.87 5.19 -22.70
CA ARG A 224 7.03 4.98 -23.86
C ARG A 224 7.45 6.06 -24.84
N ALA A 225 8.09 5.64 -25.89
CA ALA A 225 8.04 6.41 -27.13
C ALA A 225 6.60 6.89 -27.29
N HIS A 226 6.40 8.18 -27.57
CA HIS A 226 5.11 8.83 -27.69
C HIS A 226 4.17 7.98 -28.54
N GLU A 227 3.28 7.23 -27.89
CA GLU A 227 2.37 6.33 -28.57
C GLU A 227 1.13 7.10 -28.98
N THR A 228 0.89 7.18 -30.27
CA THR A 228 -0.33 7.79 -30.81
C THR A 228 -1.42 6.72 -30.84
N ILE A 229 -2.49 6.96 -30.09
CA ILE A 229 -3.68 6.10 -30.00
C ILE A 229 -4.72 6.68 -30.94
N ARG A 230 -5.20 5.88 -31.91
CA ARG A 230 -6.31 6.22 -32.79
C ARG A 230 -7.61 5.60 -32.27
N LEU A 231 -8.67 6.38 -32.22
CA LEU A 231 -9.97 6.01 -31.67
C LEU A 231 -11.08 6.37 -32.64
N ALA A 232 -11.99 5.44 -32.85
CA ALA A 232 -13.22 5.72 -33.59
C ALA A 232 -14.15 6.60 -32.74
N ALA A 233 -15.02 7.36 -33.41
CA ALA A 233 -16.06 8.17 -32.78
C ALA A 233 -16.86 7.34 -31.75
N GLY A 234 -17.09 7.90 -30.55
CA GLY A 234 -17.80 7.27 -29.43
C GLY A 234 -16.94 6.39 -28.55
N THR A 235 -15.69 6.06 -28.92
CA THR A 235 -14.81 5.20 -28.10
C THR A 235 -14.29 5.96 -26.87
N VAL A 236 -14.37 5.32 -25.69
CA VAL A 236 -13.84 5.84 -24.45
C VAL A 236 -12.32 5.62 -24.39
N LEU A 237 -11.56 6.68 -24.15
CA LEU A 237 -10.12 6.61 -23.94
C LEU A 237 -9.78 6.19 -22.51
N PHE A 238 -10.48 6.76 -21.53
CA PHE A 238 -10.42 6.36 -20.13
C PHE A 238 -11.66 6.83 -19.35
N ASP A 239 -11.97 6.14 -18.27
CA ASP A 239 -13.11 6.43 -17.40
C ASP A 239 -12.74 7.29 -16.20
N GLN A 240 -13.71 8.04 -15.68
CA GLN A 240 -13.61 8.73 -14.39
C GLN A 240 -13.29 7.73 -13.28
N GLY A 241 -12.34 8.07 -12.39
CA GLY A 241 -11.88 7.20 -11.31
C GLY A 241 -10.73 6.25 -11.70
N ALA A 242 -10.41 6.09 -12.99
CA ALA A 242 -9.27 5.30 -13.44
C ALA A 242 -7.95 5.93 -12.95
N LEU A 243 -6.96 5.08 -12.62
CA LEU A 243 -5.58 5.52 -12.36
C LEU A 243 -4.83 5.62 -13.69
N SER A 244 -3.99 6.65 -13.84
CA SER A 244 -3.15 6.81 -15.03
C SER A 244 -1.99 7.75 -14.75
N ASP A 245 -0.91 7.53 -15.49
CA ASP A 245 0.36 8.26 -15.46
C ASP A 245 0.61 9.11 -16.71
N LEU A 246 -0.34 9.10 -17.67
CA LEU A 246 -0.20 9.80 -18.94
C LEU A 246 -1.07 11.06 -19.03
N ILE A 247 -0.49 12.09 -19.63
CA ILE A 247 -1.15 13.32 -20.09
C ILE A 247 -1.32 13.17 -21.60
N TYR A 248 -2.50 13.43 -22.11
CA TYR A 248 -2.80 13.27 -23.53
C TYR A 248 -2.85 14.60 -24.25
N VAL A 249 -2.23 14.66 -25.43
CA VAL A 249 -2.33 15.78 -26.37
C VAL A 249 -3.11 15.31 -27.59
N VAL A 250 -4.13 16.04 -27.98
CA VAL A 250 -4.93 15.74 -29.17
C VAL A 250 -4.11 15.98 -30.42
N SER A 251 -3.92 14.94 -31.23
CA SER A 251 -3.22 15.01 -32.52
C SER A 251 -4.16 15.22 -33.67
N GLU A 252 -5.37 14.64 -33.65
CA GLU A 252 -6.41 14.74 -34.68
C GLU A 252 -7.78 14.62 -34.01
N GLY A 253 -8.81 15.29 -34.60
CA GLY A 253 -10.20 15.15 -34.18
C GLY A 253 -10.57 15.90 -32.90
N GLU A 254 -11.70 15.47 -32.31
CA GLU A 254 -12.25 16.08 -31.10
C GLU A 254 -12.53 15.02 -30.02
N PHE A 255 -12.28 15.38 -28.77
CA PHE A 255 -12.61 14.59 -27.56
C PHE A 255 -13.56 15.36 -26.67
N GLU A 256 -14.58 14.70 -26.13
CA GLU A 256 -15.39 15.28 -25.06
C GLU A 256 -14.97 14.76 -23.69
N ILE A 257 -14.87 15.68 -22.74
CA ILE A 257 -14.52 15.44 -21.35
C ILE A 257 -15.80 15.51 -20.54
N VAL A 258 -16.22 14.38 -19.97
CA VAL A 258 -17.55 14.20 -19.35
C VAL A 258 -17.39 13.80 -17.89
N ARG A 259 -18.05 14.51 -16.98
CA ARG A 259 -18.12 14.17 -15.58
C ARG A 259 -19.40 13.43 -15.28
N GLN A 260 -19.30 12.31 -14.60
CA GLN A 260 -20.45 11.61 -14.02
C GLN A 260 -20.81 12.24 -12.68
N LEU A 261 -22.06 12.67 -12.53
CA LEU A 261 -22.63 13.21 -11.30
C LEU A 261 -23.45 12.14 -10.57
N ALA A 262 -23.73 12.39 -9.28
CA ALA A 262 -24.65 11.53 -8.51
C ALA A 262 -26.00 11.42 -9.19
N GLY A 263 -26.56 10.19 -9.27
CA GLY A 263 -27.81 9.90 -9.98
C GLY A 263 -27.66 9.59 -11.48
N GLY A 264 -26.43 9.32 -11.96
CA GLY A 264 -26.19 8.87 -13.35
C GLY A 264 -26.24 9.99 -14.42
N ARG A 265 -26.37 11.24 -14.00
CA ARG A 265 -26.30 12.39 -14.94
C ARG A 265 -24.87 12.59 -15.42
N GLN A 266 -24.74 12.96 -16.70
CA GLN A 266 -23.46 13.32 -17.31
C GLN A 266 -23.45 14.82 -17.63
N GLU A 267 -22.33 15.46 -17.35
CA GLU A 267 -22.06 16.87 -17.67
C GLU A 267 -20.83 16.92 -18.57
N VAL A 268 -20.97 17.55 -19.74
CA VAL A 268 -19.83 17.81 -20.63
C VAL A 268 -19.08 19.02 -20.10
N LEU A 269 -17.87 18.81 -19.58
CA LEU A 269 -17.04 19.88 -19.02
C LEU A 269 -16.36 20.69 -20.13
N ARG A 270 -15.81 20.01 -21.14
CA ARG A 270 -15.03 20.62 -22.22
C ARG A 270 -14.98 19.71 -23.45
N ILE A 271 -14.82 20.32 -24.62
CA ILE A 271 -14.41 19.64 -25.84
C ILE A 271 -12.94 20.01 -26.11
N ALA A 272 -12.07 19.00 -26.17
CA ALA A 272 -10.67 19.16 -26.51
C ALA A 272 -10.46 18.93 -28.00
N ARG A 273 -9.71 19.80 -28.66
CA ARG A 273 -9.41 19.81 -30.08
C ARG A 273 -7.93 19.60 -30.35
N THR A 274 -7.55 19.41 -31.58
CA THR A 274 -6.16 19.26 -32.01
C THR A 274 -5.27 20.37 -31.41
N GLY A 275 -4.21 19.97 -30.72
CA GLY A 275 -3.30 20.83 -29.97
C GLY A 275 -3.63 20.99 -28.49
N ASP A 276 -4.87 20.73 -28.06
CA ASP A 276 -5.25 20.74 -26.65
C ASP A 276 -4.66 19.53 -25.91
N TYR A 277 -4.52 19.67 -24.58
CA TYR A 277 -4.17 18.57 -23.70
C TYR A 277 -5.23 18.36 -22.62
N PHE A 278 -5.28 17.14 -22.08
CA PHE A 278 -6.18 16.77 -20.99
C PHE A 278 -5.64 15.59 -20.17
N GLY A 279 -6.27 15.35 -19.01
CA GLY A 279 -5.93 14.24 -18.12
C GLY A 279 -4.68 14.49 -17.28
N GLU A 280 -4.25 15.73 -17.15
CA GLU A 280 -3.04 16.16 -16.41
C GLU A 280 -3.17 16.06 -14.90
N VAL A 281 -4.40 16.23 -14.35
CA VAL A 281 -4.66 16.29 -12.91
C VAL A 281 -4.24 15.00 -12.21
N GLY A 282 -4.58 13.84 -12.78
CA GLY A 282 -4.21 12.55 -12.22
C GLY A 282 -2.70 12.37 -12.09
N PRO A 283 -1.93 12.41 -13.20
CA PRO A 283 -0.48 12.23 -13.19
C PRO A 283 0.31 13.28 -12.42
N LEU A 284 -0.14 14.54 -12.42
CA LEU A 284 0.55 15.63 -11.73
C LEU A 284 0.38 15.57 -10.21
N PHE A 285 -0.77 15.13 -9.72
CA PHE A 285 -1.13 15.16 -8.30
C PHE A 285 -1.31 13.77 -7.68
N GLY A 286 -1.11 12.69 -8.45
CA GLY A 286 -1.31 11.32 -7.96
C GLY A 286 -2.78 10.98 -7.67
N LEU A 287 -3.72 11.64 -8.36
CA LEU A 287 -5.16 11.49 -8.18
C LEU A 287 -5.77 10.58 -9.27
N PRO A 288 -6.91 9.94 -9.02
CA PRO A 288 -7.69 9.28 -10.06
C PRO A 288 -8.18 10.29 -11.10
N ARG A 289 -8.55 9.80 -12.31
CA ARG A 289 -9.14 10.61 -13.38
C ARG A 289 -10.39 11.34 -12.87
N SER A 290 -10.44 12.65 -13.02
CA SER A 290 -11.55 13.48 -12.56
C SER A 290 -12.79 13.43 -13.45
N ALA A 291 -12.65 12.90 -14.68
CA ALA A 291 -13.70 12.81 -15.69
C ALA A 291 -13.42 11.64 -16.66
N THR A 292 -14.45 11.18 -17.36
CA THR A 292 -14.35 10.26 -18.49
C THR A 292 -14.04 11.05 -19.76
N VAL A 293 -13.18 10.52 -20.61
CA VAL A 293 -12.86 11.11 -21.92
C VAL A 293 -13.19 10.12 -23.03
N ARG A 294 -13.94 10.59 -24.03
CA ARG A 294 -14.30 9.80 -25.21
C ARG A 294 -14.10 10.59 -26.50
N ALA A 295 -13.79 9.88 -27.56
CA ALA A 295 -13.66 10.47 -28.91
C ALA A 295 -15.03 10.93 -29.40
N ARG A 296 -15.16 12.20 -29.79
CA ARG A 296 -16.39 12.76 -30.37
C ARG A 296 -16.49 12.52 -31.89
N THR A 297 -15.33 12.50 -32.52
CA THR A 297 -15.15 12.17 -33.95
C THR A 297 -14.13 11.03 -34.01
N ASP A 298 -13.81 10.50 -35.17
CA ASP A 298 -12.58 9.75 -35.34
C ASP A 298 -11.41 10.66 -34.97
N ALA A 299 -10.59 10.23 -34.04
CA ALA A 299 -9.63 11.08 -33.38
C ALA A 299 -8.34 10.33 -33.00
N ALA A 300 -7.27 11.09 -32.80
CA ALA A 300 -6.01 10.56 -32.34
C ALA A 300 -5.44 11.41 -31.21
N VAL A 301 -4.84 10.74 -30.20
CA VAL A 301 -4.11 11.37 -29.10
C VAL A 301 -2.73 10.79 -28.97
N THR A 302 -1.79 11.61 -28.50
CA THR A 302 -0.46 11.16 -28.11
C THR A 302 -0.33 11.26 -26.61
N GLY A 303 -0.02 10.13 -25.93
CA GLY A 303 0.22 10.06 -24.49
C GLY A 303 1.63 10.48 -24.14
N TYR A 304 1.79 11.31 -23.11
CA TYR A 304 3.08 11.76 -22.58
C TYR A 304 3.17 11.49 -21.07
N SER A 305 4.30 11.00 -20.62
CA SER A 305 4.63 11.02 -19.18
C SER A 305 4.81 12.47 -18.70
N VAL A 306 4.65 12.72 -17.38
CA VAL A 306 4.82 14.07 -16.80
C VAL A 306 6.14 14.73 -17.20
N PRO A 307 7.32 14.06 -17.15
CA PRO A 307 8.57 14.65 -17.59
C PRO A 307 8.60 14.97 -19.09
N ALA A 308 8.12 14.08 -19.93
CA ALA A 308 8.06 14.29 -21.37
C ALA A 308 7.12 15.43 -21.76
N PHE A 309 5.97 15.54 -21.04
CA PHE A 309 5.02 16.63 -21.23
C PHE A 309 5.63 17.97 -20.81
N ARG A 310 6.34 18.03 -19.66
CA ARG A 310 7.05 19.25 -19.22
C ARG A 310 8.12 19.70 -20.24
N GLN A 311 8.88 18.78 -20.82
CA GLN A 311 9.84 19.11 -21.88
C GLN A 311 9.14 19.68 -23.11
N ARG A 312 7.99 19.13 -23.52
CA ARG A 312 7.22 19.63 -24.66
C ARG A 312 6.70 21.04 -24.42
N VAL A 313 6.08 21.28 -23.25
CA VAL A 313 5.51 22.60 -22.88
C VAL A 313 6.63 23.63 -22.68
N GLY A 314 7.74 23.25 -22.02
CA GLY A 314 8.92 24.13 -21.84
C GLY A 314 9.62 24.48 -23.17
N ALA A 315 9.60 23.58 -24.16
CA ALA A 315 10.11 23.88 -25.51
C ALA A 315 9.18 24.83 -26.31
N THR A 316 7.88 24.87 -25.98
CA THR A 316 6.90 25.74 -26.65
C THR A 316 6.91 27.17 -26.06
N THR A 317 7.38 27.37 -24.81
CA THR A 317 7.45 28.69 -24.14
C THR A 317 8.62 29.55 -24.62
N VAL A 318 9.58 29.00 -25.40
CA VAL A 318 10.64 29.79 -26.07
C VAL A 318 10.14 30.50 -27.34
N GLY A 319 8.91 30.22 -27.79
CA GLY A 319 8.28 30.84 -28.96
C GLY A 319 6.81 31.25 -28.70
N GLY A 320 6.58 32.24 -27.86
CA GLY A 320 5.39 33.10 -27.82
C GLY A 320 4.02 32.44 -27.56
N ARG A 321 3.48 32.72 -26.42
CA ARG A 321 2.13 32.85 -25.83
C ARG A 321 1.97 32.01 -24.58
N GLU A 322 1.86 32.71 -23.44
CA GLU A 322 1.37 32.12 -22.20
C GLU A 322 -0.06 31.57 -22.38
N PRO A 323 -0.34 30.34 -21.91
CA PRO A 323 -1.72 29.89 -21.79
C PRO A 323 -2.34 30.52 -20.55
N ALA A 324 -3.53 31.12 -20.71
CA ALA A 324 -4.37 31.59 -19.63
C ALA A 324 -4.72 30.40 -18.71
N ILE A 325 -4.43 30.56 -17.43
CA ILE A 325 -4.89 29.68 -16.35
C ILE A 325 -6.22 30.26 -15.89
N ASP A 326 -7.32 29.60 -16.22
CA ASP A 326 -8.64 29.76 -15.59
C ASP A 326 -8.98 28.50 -14.76
#